data_11f5311654e6cae2a6bfb1b62679b5cf
#
_entry.id   11f5311654e6cae2a6bfb1b62679b5cf
#
_cell.length_a   1.000
_cell.length_b   1.000
_cell.length_c   1.000
_cell.angle_alpha   90.00
_cell.angle_beta   90.00
_cell.angle_gamma   90.00
#
_symmetry.space_group_name_H-M   'P 1'
#
loop_
_entity.id
_entity.type
_entity.pdbx_description
1 polymer ?
#
loop_
_entity_poly.entity_id
_entity_poly.type
_entity_poly.pdbx_seq_one_letter_code
_entity_poly.pdbx_strand_id
1 'polypeptide(L)'
;MQLGFPVQYNKAIVGKNAFAHEAGIHQDGMLKNRQTYEIMTPESVGVKQTSLVMGKHSGRHAFKDKLNSLGYPDLTDDVVGNAFAKFKVLADKKKHVYDEDIIALVDDSLITDNKVSAISLKSLKVFAGTGEPQRAEMTLDVYGDVK
;
A
#
# COMPACT_ATOMS: atom_id res chain seq x y z
N MET A 1 21.47 -31.45 -0.47
CA MET A 1 20.22 -32.06 0.02
C MET A 1 19.47 -31.01 0.82
N GLN A 2 18.40 -30.45 0.28
CA GLN A 2 17.56 -29.50 1.05
C GLN A 2 16.67 -30.35 1.98
N LEU A 3 16.83 -30.17 3.28
CA LEU A 3 16.12 -30.95 4.31
C LEU A 3 14.63 -30.60 4.44
N GLY A 4 14.05 -29.82 3.52
CA GLY A 4 12.61 -29.54 3.45
C GLY A 4 12.03 -28.71 4.60
N PHE A 5 12.82 -28.30 5.58
CA PHE A 5 12.34 -27.44 6.67
C PHE A 5 12.49 -25.96 6.29
N PRO A 6 11.40 -25.17 6.30
CA PRO A 6 11.49 -23.75 6.05
C PRO A 6 12.29 -23.05 7.17
N VAL A 7 13.16 -22.11 6.80
CA VAL A 7 13.85 -21.26 7.74
C VAL A 7 12.84 -20.38 8.48
N GLN A 8 12.98 -20.27 9.81
CA GLN A 8 12.13 -19.39 10.62
C GLN A 8 12.16 -17.95 10.07
N TYR A 9 11.00 -17.29 10.05
CA TYR A 9 10.85 -15.95 9.50
C TYR A 9 11.80 -14.93 10.11
N ASN A 10 12.05 -15.03 11.43
CA ASN A 10 12.92 -14.15 12.23
C ASN A 10 14.31 -14.74 12.50
N LYS A 11 14.74 -15.75 11.75
CA LYS A 11 16.08 -16.31 11.89
C LYS A 11 17.12 -15.25 11.54
N ALA A 12 18.12 -15.07 12.41
CA ALA A 12 19.23 -14.16 12.14
C ALA A 12 19.91 -14.49 10.80
N ILE A 13 20.27 -13.48 10.05
CA ILE A 13 21.00 -13.51 8.77
C ILE A 13 20.15 -14.03 7.60
N VAL A 14 19.44 -15.13 7.75
CA VAL A 14 18.77 -15.86 6.63
C VAL A 14 17.24 -15.89 6.73
N GLY A 15 16.66 -15.34 7.80
CA GLY A 15 15.20 -15.23 7.95
C GLY A 15 14.63 -14.21 6.95
N LYS A 16 13.37 -14.38 6.57
CA LYS A 16 12.71 -13.49 5.59
C LYS A 16 12.66 -12.02 6.03
N ASN A 17 12.68 -11.74 7.33
CA ASN A 17 12.67 -10.37 7.87
C ASN A 17 14.08 -9.85 8.24
N ALA A 18 15.15 -10.62 7.99
CA ALA A 18 16.52 -10.20 8.34
C ALA A 18 16.95 -8.89 7.62
N PHE A 19 16.41 -8.67 6.42
CA PHE A 19 16.64 -7.48 5.59
C PHE A 19 15.33 -6.70 5.36
N ALA A 20 14.39 -6.73 6.31
CA ALA A 20 13.14 -5.98 6.24
C ALA A 20 13.25 -4.72 7.10
N HIS A 21 13.06 -3.55 6.48
CA HIS A 21 13.14 -2.25 7.14
C HIS A 21 11.78 -1.54 7.05
N GLU A 22 11.15 -1.25 8.20
CA GLU A 22 9.88 -0.51 8.29
C GLU A 22 10.07 0.91 8.82
N ALA A 23 11.01 1.12 9.75
CA ALA A 23 11.23 2.41 10.38
C ALA A 23 11.73 3.46 9.37
N GLY A 24 11.10 4.63 9.33
CA GLY A 24 11.39 5.69 8.36
C GLY A 24 12.85 6.12 8.32
N ILE A 25 13.52 6.21 9.49
CA ILE A 25 14.94 6.56 9.57
C ILE A 25 15.84 5.47 8.97
N HIS A 26 15.50 4.19 9.16
CA HIS A 26 16.23 3.08 8.56
C HIS A 26 15.99 3.03 7.05
N GLN A 27 14.75 3.22 6.61
CA GLN A 27 14.40 3.28 5.19
C GLN A 27 15.11 4.42 4.48
N ASP A 28 15.13 5.63 5.06
CA ASP A 28 15.85 6.78 4.50
C ASP A 28 17.36 6.54 4.44
N GLY A 29 17.94 5.93 5.48
CA GLY A 29 19.36 5.54 5.51
C GLY A 29 19.70 4.51 4.44
N MET A 30 18.86 3.49 4.25
CA MET A 30 19.03 2.48 3.21
C MET A 30 18.94 3.04 1.80
N LEU A 31 18.03 3.99 1.55
CA LEU A 31 17.90 4.67 0.25
C LEU A 31 19.11 5.55 -0.09
N LYS A 32 19.71 6.16 0.92
CA LYS A 32 20.93 6.98 0.75
C LYS A 32 22.19 6.14 0.64
N ASN A 33 22.36 5.15 1.50
CA ASN A 33 23.50 4.22 1.48
C ASN A 33 23.13 2.91 2.19
N ARG A 34 23.01 1.83 1.44
CA ARG A 34 22.66 0.49 1.95
C ARG A 34 23.57 0.00 3.05
N GLN A 35 24.87 0.27 2.96
CA GLN A 35 25.88 -0.16 3.95
C GLN A 35 25.68 0.47 5.34
N THR A 36 24.84 1.49 5.48
CA THR A 36 24.54 2.13 6.77
C THR A 36 23.92 1.15 7.76
N TYR A 37 23.08 0.24 7.29
CA TYR A 37 22.36 -0.74 8.13
C TYR A 37 22.60 -2.20 7.71
N GLU A 38 23.20 -2.43 6.55
CA GLU A 38 23.47 -3.78 6.04
C GLU A 38 24.96 -3.95 5.82
N ILE A 39 25.66 -4.55 6.79
CA ILE A 39 27.10 -4.91 6.68
C ILE A 39 27.27 -6.05 5.68
N MET A 40 26.31 -6.99 5.65
CA MET A 40 26.22 -8.08 4.68
C MET A 40 25.11 -7.79 3.69
N THR A 41 25.35 -8.05 2.41
CA THR A 41 24.31 -7.90 1.40
C THR A 41 23.35 -9.10 1.43
N PRO A 42 22.06 -8.90 1.12
CA PRO A 42 21.09 -10.01 1.05
C PRO A 42 21.58 -11.15 0.15
N GLU A 43 22.18 -10.80 -0.98
CA GLU A 43 22.68 -11.74 -1.98
C GLU A 43 23.80 -12.62 -1.42
N SER A 44 24.68 -12.06 -0.56
CA SER A 44 25.81 -12.80 0.06
C SER A 44 25.35 -13.93 0.97
N VAL A 45 24.11 -13.87 1.47
CA VAL A 45 23.50 -14.88 2.35
C VAL A 45 22.33 -15.64 1.68
N GLY A 46 22.19 -15.48 0.35
CA GLY A 46 21.16 -16.19 -0.42
C GLY A 46 19.75 -15.62 -0.31
N VAL A 47 19.58 -14.42 0.22
CA VAL A 47 18.32 -13.66 0.23
C VAL A 47 18.26 -12.82 -1.04
N LYS A 48 17.15 -12.90 -1.78
CA LYS A 48 17.06 -12.29 -3.12
C LYS A 48 17.11 -10.76 -3.11
N GLN A 49 16.59 -10.11 -2.07
CA GLN A 49 16.42 -8.66 -2.07
C GLN A 49 16.14 -8.11 -0.66
N THR A 50 16.63 -6.90 -0.35
CA THR A 50 16.17 -6.10 0.79
C THR A 50 14.70 -5.72 0.60
N SER A 51 13.88 -5.87 1.64
CA SER A 51 12.47 -5.52 1.61
C SER A 51 12.20 -4.26 2.42
N LEU A 52 11.71 -3.21 1.77
CA LEU A 52 11.14 -2.05 2.46
C LEU A 52 9.67 -2.37 2.76
N VAL A 53 9.43 -2.79 3.99
CA VAL A 53 8.07 -3.09 4.46
C VAL A 53 7.36 -1.79 4.79
N MET A 54 6.22 -1.55 4.14
CA MET A 54 5.41 -0.36 4.37
C MET A 54 4.50 -0.56 5.58
N GLY A 55 4.60 0.34 6.56
CA GLY A 55 3.84 0.29 7.81
C GLY A 55 3.74 1.65 8.50
N LYS A 56 3.19 1.67 9.73
CA LYS A 56 2.94 2.93 10.44
C LYS A 56 4.20 3.77 10.72
N HIS A 57 5.38 3.16 10.74
CA HIS A 57 6.67 3.82 10.97
C HIS A 57 7.34 4.30 9.68
N SER A 58 6.79 3.96 8.52
CA SER A 58 7.31 4.41 7.22
C SER A 58 7.15 5.91 7.03
N GLY A 59 8.20 6.55 6.52
CA GLY A 59 8.24 7.96 6.19
C GLY A 59 7.70 8.28 4.79
N ARG A 60 7.43 9.58 4.54
CA ARG A 60 6.93 10.05 3.22
C ARG A 60 7.91 9.73 2.08
N HIS A 61 9.21 9.81 2.33
CA HIS A 61 10.25 9.51 1.33
C HIS A 61 10.16 8.06 0.87
N ALA A 62 10.15 7.11 1.81
CA ALA A 62 10.01 5.68 1.49
C ALA A 62 8.66 5.37 0.79
N PHE A 63 7.59 6.10 1.16
CA PHE A 63 6.30 5.97 0.49
C PHE A 63 6.38 6.44 -0.97
N LYS A 64 7.04 7.59 -1.25
CA LYS A 64 7.25 8.09 -2.61
C LYS A 64 8.08 7.11 -3.47
N ASP A 65 9.16 6.56 -2.91
CA ASP A 65 9.96 5.53 -3.60
C ASP A 65 9.16 4.26 -3.88
N LYS A 66 8.31 3.86 -2.95
CA LYS A 66 7.40 2.73 -3.15
C LYS A 66 6.44 3.01 -4.30
N LEU A 67 5.85 4.21 -4.39
CA LEU A 67 4.98 4.61 -5.49
C LEU A 67 5.73 4.56 -6.83
N ASN A 68 6.97 5.05 -6.89
CA ASN A 68 7.79 4.95 -8.10
C ASN A 68 7.97 3.48 -8.53
N SER A 69 8.24 2.58 -7.58
CA SER A 69 8.40 1.15 -7.85
C SER A 69 7.11 0.47 -8.32
N LEU A 70 5.95 1.01 -7.96
CA LEU A 70 4.62 0.54 -8.36
C LEU A 70 4.15 1.14 -9.70
N GLY A 71 4.96 1.98 -10.35
CA GLY A 71 4.66 2.55 -11.65
C GLY A 71 4.01 3.93 -11.63
N TYR A 72 4.11 4.65 -10.52
CA TYR A 72 3.60 6.02 -10.35
C TYR A 72 4.74 7.04 -10.14
N PRO A 73 5.64 7.27 -11.12
CA PRO A 73 6.81 8.15 -10.92
C PRO A 73 6.47 9.64 -10.91
N ASP A 74 5.40 10.06 -11.61
CA ASP A 74 5.12 11.46 -11.94
C ASP A 74 3.92 12.04 -11.17
N LEU A 75 3.68 11.56 -9.94
CA LEU A 75 2.61 12.10 -9.11
C LEU A 75 2.99 13.47 -8.54
N THR A 76 2.01 14.39 -8.51
CA THR A 76 2.16 15.67 -7.84
C THR A 76 2.34 15.50 -6.32
N ASP A 77 3.04 16.44 -5.68
CA ASP A 77 3.26 16.38 -4.23
C ASP A 77 1.96 16.42 -3.42
N ASP A 78 0.90 17.01 -3.96
CA ASP A 78 -0.44 17.07 -3.35
C ASP A 78 -1.11 15.68 -3.36
N VAL A 79 -1.08 14.97 -4.49
CA VAL A 79 -1.59 13.60 -4.60
C VAL A 79 -0.82 12.66 -3.69
N VAL A 80 0.52 12.75 -3.70
CA VAL A 80 1.37 11.96 -2.79
C VAL A 80 1.07 12.27 -1.33
N GLY A 81 0.85 13.55 -0.98
CA GLY A 81 0.50 13.98 0.37
C GLY A 81 -0.84 13.41 0.84
N ASN A 82 -1.85 13.48 -0.01
CA ASN A 82 -3.19 12.94 0.27
C ASN A 82 -3.17 11.41 0.41
N ALA A 83 -2.52 10.73 -0.53
CA ALA A 83 -2.36 9.27 -0.47
C ALA A 83 -1.57 8.84 0.78
N PHE A 84 -0.51 9.57 1.13
CA PHE A 84 0.28 9.29 2.34
C PHE A 84 -0.51 9.49 3.64
N ALA A 85 -1.34 10.53 3.73
CA ALA A 85 -2.22 10.74 4.88
C ALA A 85 -3.21 9.56 5.06
N LYS A 86 -3.84 9.13 3.97
CA LYS A 86 -4.73 7.95 3.96
C LYS A 86 -3.96 6.67 4.31
N PHE A 87 -2.74 6.49 3.78
CA PHE A 87 -1.86 5.38 4.11
C PHE A 87 -1.56 5.31 5.60
N LYS A 88 -1.26 6.43 6.28
CA LYS A 88 -1.01 6.45 7.73
C LYS A 88 -2.21 5.96 8.52
N VAL A 89 -3.42 6.41 8.16
CA VAL A 89 -4.68 5.96 8.79
C VAL A 89 -4.90 4.45 8.58
N LEU A 90 -4.60 3.95 7.38
CA LEU A 90 -4.71 2.52 7.09
C LEU A 90 -3.68 1.70 7.89
N ALA A 91 -2.42 2.14 7.92
CA ALA A 91 -1.32 1.46 8.60
C ALA A 91 -1.49 1.43 10.14
N ASP A 92 -2.25 2.37 10.73
CA ASP A 92 -2.62 2.31 12.14
C ASP A 92 -3.68 1.23 12.43
N LYS A 93 -4.53 0.91 11.44
CA LYS A 93 -5.61 -0.08 11.57
C LYS A 93 -5.21 -1.48 11.12
N LYS A 94 -4.30 -1.58 10.16
CA LYS A 94 -3.92 -2.82 9.49
C LYS A 94 -2.46 -3.15 9.78
N LYS A 95 -2.20 -4.35 10.33
CA LYS A 95 -0.84 -4.79 10.70
C LYS A 95 0.12 -4.89 9.50
N HIS A 96 -0.40 -5.28 8.35
CA HIS A 96 0.38 -5.39 7.12
C HIS A 96 -0.33 -4.63 6.01
N VAL A 97 0.37 -3.70 5.38
CA VAL A 97 -0.11 -2.95 4.21
C VAL A 97 0.55 -3.57 2.97
N TYR A 98 -0.26 -3.99 2.02
CA TYR A 98 0.16 -4.61 0.77
C TYR A 98 0.24 -3.57 -0.36
N ASP A 99 0.86 -3.95 -1.46
CA ASP A 99 1.03 -3.08 -2.62
C ASP A 99 -0.32 -2.68 -3.23
N GLU A 100 -1.29 -3.61 -3.24
CA GLU A 100 -2.65 -3.37 -3.71
C GLU A 100 -3.40 -2.32 -2.86
N ASP A 101 -3.15 -2.29 -1.55
CA ASP A 101 -3.70 -1.27 -0.67
C ASP A 101 -3.16 0.13 -1.05
N ILE A 102 -1.86 0.22 -1.34
CA ILE A 102 -1.21 1.49 -1.72
C ILE A 102 -1.73 1.97 -3.07
N ILE A 103 -1.85 1.08 -4.06
CA ILE A 103 -2.41 1.38 -5.37
C ILE A 103 -3.84 1.94 -5.23
N ALA A 104 -4.69 1.26 -4.45
CA ALA A 104 -6.07 1.72 -4.22
C ALA A 104 -6.13 3.12 -3.58
N LEU A 105 -5.22 3.45 -2.65
CA LEU A 105 -5.15 4.77 -2.03
C LEU A 105 -4.72 5.87 -3.01
N VAL A 106 -3.83 5.55 -3.95
CA VAL A 106 -3.39 6.49 -4.99
C VAL A 106 -4.51 6.73 -5.98
N ASP A 107 -5.14 5.68 -6.48
CA ASP A 107 -6.25 5.78 -7.43
C ASP A 107 -7.41 6.59 -6.84
N ASP A 108 -7.77 6.36 -5.58
CA ASP A 108 -8.78 7.17 -4.87
C ASP A 108 -8.35 8.64 -4.71
N SER A 109 -7.06 8.90 -4.55
CA SER A 109 -6.54 10.26 -4.43
C SER A 109 -6.51 10.98 -5.78
N LEU A 110 -6.23 10.28 -6.87
CA LEU A 110 -6.30 10.82 -8.24
C LEU A 110 -7.74 11.15 -8.65
N ILE A 111 -8.71 10.31 -8.27
CA ILE A 111 -10.13 10.56 -8.54
C ILE A 111 -10.61 11.80 -7.76
N THR A 112 -10.15 11.97 -6.53
CA THR A 112 -10.54 13.10 -5.67
C THR A 112 -9.96 14.43 -6.18
N ASP A 113 -8.77 14.41 -6.76
CA ASP A 113 -8.11 15.60 -7.31
C ASP A 113 -8.75 16.06 -8.63
N ASN A 114 -9.26 15.12 -9.42
CA ASN A 114 -10.13 15.40 -10.58
C ASN A 114 -11.55 15.69 -10.09
N LYS A 115 -11.80 16.92 -9.65
CA LYS A 115 -13.05 17.42 -9.03
C LYS A 115 -14.35 17.32 -9.88
N VAL A 116 -14.43 16.40 -10.79
CA VAL A 116 -15.70 16.07 -11.48
C VAL A 116 -15.95 14.58 -11.29
N SER A 117 -16.48 14.23 -10.11
CA SER A 117 -17.19 12.97 -9.99
C SER A 117 -18.44 13.10 -10.88
N ALA A 118 -18.28 12.74 -12.15
CA ALA A 118 -19.37 12.78 -13.12
C ALA A 118 -20.58 11.97 -12.68
N ILE A 119 -20.34 11.00 -11.78
CA ILE A 119 -21.36 10.12 -11.22
C ILE A 119 -21.09 9.93 -9.73
N SER A 120 -22.09 10.17 -8.88
CA SER A 120 -22.04 9.86 -7.45
C SER A 120 -23.24 9.03 -7.01
N LEU A 121 -23.00 8.05 -6.14
CA LEU A 121 -24.05 7.22 -5.58
C LEU A 121 -24.78 7.99 -4.46
N LYS A 122 -26.08 8.26 -4.63
CA LYS A 122 -26.94 8.90 -3.62
C LYS A 122 -27.55 7.89 -2.66
N SER A 123 -28.08 6.78 -3.20
CA SER A 123 -28.64 5.73 -2.38
C SER A 123 -28.53 4.37 -3.05
N LEU A 124 -28.38 3.33 -2.25
CA LEU A 124 -28.46 1.93 -2.65
C LEU A 124 -29.34 1.18 -1.68
N LYS A 125 -30.41 0.54 -2.20
CA LYS A 125 -31.26 -0.37 -1.45
C LYS A 125 -31.16 -1.75 -2.05
N VAL A 126 -30.85 -2.75 -1.25
CA VAL A 126 -30.75 -4.15 -1.67
C VAL A 126 -31.82 -4.94 -0.94
N PHE A 127 -32.65 -5.64 -1.72
CA PHE A 127 -33.67 -6.55 -1.23
C PHE A 127 -33.19 -7.98 -1.48
N ALA A 128 -33.01 -8.73 -0.42
CA ALA A 128 -32.59 -10.13 -0.48
C ALA A 128 -33.35 -10.93 0.58
N GLY A 129 -33.91 -12.07 0.19
CA GLY A 129 -34.66 -12.94 1.08
C GLY A 129 -34.97 -14.28 0.43
N THR A 130 -35.47 -15.22 1.23
CA THR A 130 -35.95 -16.53 0.76
C THR A 130 -37.35 -16.39 0.16
N GLY A 131 -37.49 -16.74 -1.13
CA GLY A 131 -38.78 -16.80 -1.81
C GLY A 131 -39.13 -15.61 -2.70
N GLU A 132 -38.32 -14.54 -2.72
CA GLU A 132 -38.48 -13.41 -3.64
C GLU A 132 -37.24 -13.22 -4.52
N PRO A 133 -37.37 -12.71 -5.76
CA PRO A 133 -36.23 -12.38 -6.59
C PRO A 133 -35.43 -11.26 -5.93
N GLN A 134 -34.11 -11.43 -5.92
CA GLN A 134 -33.19 -10.41 -5.41
C GLN A 134 -33.26 -9.16 -6.30
N ARG A 135 -33.38 -7.99 -5.67
CA ARG A 135 -33.51 -6.70 -6.35
C ARG A 135 -32.59 -5.67 -5.70
N ALA A 136 -31.97 -4.84 -6.50
CA ALA A 136 -31.27 -3.66 -6.05
C ALA A 136 -31.84 -2.41 -6.73
N GLU A 137 -32.09 -1.37 -5.94
CA GLU A 137 -32.48 -0.04 -6.41
C GLU A 137 -31.34 0.92 -6.12
N MET A 138 -30.88 1.63 -7.13
CA MET A 138 -29.77 2.54 -7.03
C MET A 138 -30.16 3.91 -7.57
N THR A 139 -29.88 4.96 -6.79
CA THR A 139 -30.04 6.35 -7.24
C THR A 139 -28.66 6.96 -7.43
N LEU A 140 -28.42 7.46 -8.61
CA LEU A 140 -27.18 8.12 -8.99
C LEU A 140 -27.40 9.61 -9.20
N ASP A 141 -26.41 10.41 -8.87
CA ASP A 141 -26.27 11.78 -9.34
C ASP A 141 -25.29 11.77 -10.52
N VAL A 142 -25.76 12.19 -11.67
CA VAL A 142 -24.97 12.21 -12.92
C VAL A 142 -24.87 13.66 -13.36
N TYR A 143 -23.69 14.27 -13.22
CA TYR A 143 -23.44 15.69 -13.53
C TYR A 143 -24.41 16.66 -12.83
N GLY A 144 -24.86 16.33 -11.60
CA GLY A 144 -25.82 17.13 -10.86
C GLY A 144 -27.30 16.77 -11.11
N ASP A 145 -27.58 15.87 -12.05
CA ASP A 145 -28.92 15.33 -12.29
C ASP A 145 -29.13 14.02 -11.54
N VAL A 146 -30.12 13.95 -10.66
CA VAL A 146 -30.47 12.74 -9.91
C VAL A 146 -31.29 11.82 -10.80
N LYS A 147 -30.82 10.61 -11.02
CA LYS A 147 -31.45 9.54 -11.80
C LYS A 147 -31.60 8.27 -10.99
#